data_42a5175cd7e73d8df3a7c0cc9276cdbe
#
_entry.id   42a5175cd7e73d8df3a7c0cc9276cdbe
#
_cell.length_a   1.000
_cell.length_b   1.000
_cell.length_c   1.000
_cell.angle_alpha   90.00
_cell.angle_beta   90.00
_cell.angle_gamma   90.00
#
_symmetry.space_group_name_H-M   'P 1'
#
loop_
_entity.id
_entity.type
_entity.pdbx_description
1 polymer ?
#
loop_
_entity_poly.entity_id
_entity_poly.type
_entity_poly.pdbx_seq_one_letter_code
_entity_poly.pdbx_strand_id
1 'polypeptide(L)'
;MSQTHTIWTAASRQSVLDGLAGASALRILVLGDLMVDQYLLGKVDRISPEAPVPVLNASERDRRPGGAANVALNLRALGCDVSLAGLVGEDDHGRHLIAQLGMEGMDTRGILTSDTRPTTVKTRIMSGGQHLMRVDEEVDADLGAAESARMLEGIRQCLDAETVHAILIEDYDKGALSPAVIEGVLAEAGERNIPVTVDPKFRHFDLYRGVALFKPNLKELKEGLGLQWEPGDRKARAQGIANGLNQLETTLRPDAILLTLSEDGVRIRHKGQDDHHPAHPREILDVSGAGDTVIAVATVLLAQGVSPSDLAAAANLAGGLVCEKPGVVPIHPADLVREIEHLPLHA
;
A
#
# COMPACT_ATOMS: atom_id res chain seq x y z
N MET A 1 -20.81 -22.44 -15.69
CA MET A 1 -20.14 -23.27 -14.67
C MET A 1 -18.92 -22.48 -14.25
N SER A 2 -18.93 -21.92 -13.02
CA SER A 2 -17.79 -21.20 -12.45
C SER A 2 -16.66 -22.21 -12.27
N GLN A 3 -15.54 -22.01 -12.96
CA GLN A 3 -14.31 -22.75 -12.66
C GLN A 3 -13.84 -22.25 -11.29
N THR A 4 -14.06 -23.06 -10.26
CA THR A 4 -13.41 -22.86 -8.95
C THR A 4 -11.93 -23.11 -9.15
N HIS A 5 -11.15 -22.00 -9.25
CA HIS A 5 -9.71 -22.09 -9.27
C HIS A 5 -9.25 -22.55 -7.88
N THR A 6 -8.74 -23.75 -7.79
CA THR A 6 -8.05 -24.27 -6.63
C THR A 6 -6.69 -23.58 -6.56
N ILE A 7 -6.42 -22.84 -5.48
CA ILE A 7 -5.20 -22.02 -5.34
C ILE A 7 -4.14 -22.76 -4.52
N TRP A 8 -4.56 -23.51 -3.48
CA TRP A 8 -3.64 -24.12 -2.52
C TRP A 8 -3.78 -25.64 -2.40
N THR A 9 -2.65 -26.28 -2.07
CA THR A 9 -2.63 -27.57 -1.41
C THR A 9 -2.99 -27.42 0.07
N ALA A 10 -3.27 -28.52 0.79
CA ALA A 10 -3.50 -28.46 2.23
C ALA A 10 -2.29 -27.88 2.99
N ALA A 11 -1.07 -28.23 2.57
CA ALA A 11 0.16 -27.76 3.22
C ALA A 11 0.39 -26.26 2.97
N SER A 12 0.20 -25.76 1.73
CA SER A 12 0.39 -24.35 1.43
C SER A 12 -0.68 -23.47 2.07
N ARG A 13 -1.95 -23.93 2.12
CA ARG A 13 -3.01 -23.26 2.90
C ARG A 13 -2.63 -23.13 4.36
N GLN A 14 -2.16 -24.23 4.99
CA GLN A 14 -1.75 -24.20 6.39
C GLN A 14 -0.59 -23.24 6.63
N SER A 15 0.39 -23.19 5.73
CA SER A 15 1.50 -22.23 5.80
C SER A 15 1.02 -20.78 5.80
N VAL A 16 0.02 -20.44 4.96
CA VAL A 16 -0.58 -19.10 4.93
C VAL A 16 -1.32 -18.80 6.25
N LEU A 17 -2.13 -19.75 6.75
CA LEU A 17 -2.86 -19.58 8.01
C LEU A 17 -1.91 -19.40 9.19
N ASP A 18 -0.85 -20.22 9.27
CA ASP A 18 0.18 -20.10 10.31
C ASP A 18 0.93 -18.77 10.22
N GLY A 19 1.23 -18.31 8.98
CA GLY A 19 1.84 -17.01 8.74
C GLY A 19 0.97 -15.85 9.22
N LEU A 20 -0.34 -15.89 8.96
CA LEU A 20 -1.28 -14.89 9.47
C LEU A 20 -1.40 -14.95 10.99
N ALA A 21 -1.48 -16.13 11.58
CA ALA A 21 -1.53 -16.31 13.03
C ALA A 21 -0.25 -15.82 13.73
N GLY A 22 0.91 -15.93 13.07
CA GLY A 22 2.21 -15.44 13.55
C GLY A 22 2.40 -13.91 13.44
N ALA A 23 1.46 -13.18 12.86
CA ALA A 23 1.59 -11.74 12.63
C ALA A 23 1.84 -10.93 13.91
N SER A 24 1.29 -11.37 15.06
CA SER A 24 1.45 -10.70 16.36
C SER A 24 2.88 -10.74 16.93
N ALA A 25 3.74 -11.59 16.39
CA ALA A 25 5.16 -11.63 16.74
C ALA A 25 6.01 -10.70 15.88
N LEU A 26 5.42 -10.08 14.84
CA LEU A 26 6.13 -9.21 13.91
C LEU A 26 6.07 -7.75 14.34
N ARG A 27 7.20 -7.07 14.17
CA ARG A 27 7.29 -5.61 14.16
C ARG A 27 7.69 -5.16 12.76
N ILE A 28 6.88 -4.29 12.17
CA ILE A 28 7.08 -3.77 10.83
C ILE A 28 7.32 -2.26 10.91
N LEU A 29 8.39 -1.77 10.29
CA LEU A 29 8.58 -0.35 10.06
C LEU A 29 7.91 0.03 8.74
N VAL A 30 6.91 0.91 8.80
CA VAL A 30 6.28 1.50 7.62
C VAL A 30 6.93 2.86 7.36
N LEU A 31 7.48 3.04 6.19
CA LEU A 31 8.07 4.29 5.73
C LEU A 31 7.34 4.79 4.50
N GLY A 32 6.92 6.05 4.46
CA GLY A 32 6.32 6.59 3.25
C GLY A 32 5.55 7.89 3.42
N ASP A 33 4.78 8.21 2.40
CA ASP A 33 3.98 9.41 2.33
C ASP A 33 2.73 9.28 3.20
N LEU A 34 2.73 9.97 4.33
CA LEU A 34 1.58 10.06 5.24
C LEU A 34 0.58 11.09 4.72
N MET A 35 -0.71 10.76 4.78
CA MET A 35 -1.76 11.68 4.35
C MET A 35 -3.05 11.50 5.14
N VAL A 36 -3.95 12.47 4.99
CA VAL A 36 -5.32 12.41 5.54
C VAL A 36 -6.30 12.31 4.39
N ASP A 37 -7.09 11.24 4.35
CA ASP A 37 -8.27 11.13 3.52
C ASP A 37 -9.45 11.77 4.25
N GLN A 38 -9.89 12.95 3.80
CA GLN A 38 -11.00 13.67 4.39
C GLN A 38 -12.24 13.53 3.53
N TYR A 39 -13.38 13.25 4.14
CA TYR A 39 -14.69 13.21 3.51
C TYR A 39 -15.57 14.35 4.04
N LEU A 40 -16.08 15.20 3.16
CA LEU A 40 -17.13 16.17 3.44
C LEU A 40 -18.43 15.63 2.89
N LEU A 41 -19.28 15.14 3.78
CA LEU A 41 -20.57 14.56 3.45
C LEU A 41 -21.68 15.61 3.65
N GLY A 42 -22.62 15.69 2.72
CA GLY A 42 -23.70 16.65 2.81
C GLY A 42 -24.74 16.51 1.70
N LYS A 43 -25.56 17.54 1.55
CA LYS A 43 -26.57 17.63 0.51
C LYS A 43 -26.34 18.85 -0.38
N VAL A 44 -26.60 18.68 -1.66
CA VAL A 44 -26.64 19.77 -2.65
C VAL A 44 -28.10 20.04 -2.98
N ASP A 45 -28.67 21.09 -2.39
CA ASP A 45 -30.07 21.44 -2.55
C ASP A 45 -30.27 22.73 -3.38
N ARG A 46 -29.19 23.44 -3.69
CA ARG A 46 -29.25 24.72 -4.44
C ARG A 46 -27.98 25.00 -5.24
N ILE A 47 -28.13 25.87 -6.23
CA ILE A 47 -27.03 26.52 -6.93
C ILE A 47 -26.73 27.85 -6.23
N SER A 48 -25.45 28.23 -6.18
CA SER A 48 -25.01 29.50 -5.60
C SER A 48 -25.59 30.67 -6.40
N PRO A 49 -26.05 31.75 -5.72
CA PRO A 49 -26.42 32.99 -6.39
C PRO A 49 -25.19 33.76 -6.93
N GLU A 50 -23.99 33.46 -6.49
CA GLU A 50 -22.75 34.15 -6.85
C GLU A 50 -22.11 33.59 -8.15
N ALA A 51 -22.36 32.30 -8.44
CA ALA A 51 -21.85 31.61 -9.61
C ALA A 51 -22.67 30.33 -9.87
N PRO A 52 -22.68 29.77 -11.11
CA PRO A 52 -23.42 28.55 -11.43
C PRO A 52 -22.73 27.29 -10.88
N VAL A 53 -22.49 27.26 -9.57
CA VAL A 53 -21.85 26.14 -8.86
C VAL A 53 -22.78 25.57 -7.78
N PRO A 54 -22.78 24.25 -7.54
CA PRO A 54 -23.55 23.63 -6.47
C PRO A 54 -23.05 24.09 -5.10
N VAL A 55 -23.98 24.26 -4.15
CA VAL A 55 -23.68 24.54 -2.75
C VAL A 55 -23.90 23.28 -1.95
N LEU A 56 -22.80 22.71 -1.40
CA LEU A 56 -22.88 21.61 -0.45
C LEU A 56 -23.23 22.15 0.94
N ASN A 57 -24.35 21.71 1.48
CA ASN A 57 -24.64 21.88 2.90
C ASN A 57 -24.01 20.71 3.67
N ALA A 58 -22.79 20.91 4.16
CA ALA A 58 -22.02 19.88 4.84
C ALA A 58 -22.63 19.53 6.19
N SER A 59 -22.95 18.26 6.40
CA SER A 59 -23.52 17.72 7.64
C SER A 59 -22.51 16.90 8.46
N GLU A 60 -21.48 16.36 7.80
CA GLU A 60 -20.51 15.50 8.44
C GLU A 60 -19.11 15.70 7.82
N ARG A 61 -18.10 15.55 8.68
CA ARG A 61 -16.69 15.52 8.27
C ARG A 61 -16.03 14.30 8.89
N ASP A 62 -15.56 13.41 8.05
CA ASP A 62 -14.80 12.22 8.45
C ASP A 62 -13.34 12.37 7.98
N ARG A 63 -12.39 11.98 8.85
CA ARG A 63 -10.96 12.04 8.56
C ARG A 63 -10.36 10.67 8.84
N ARG A 64 -9.71 10.10 7.84
CA ARG A 64 -9.09 8.78 7.93
C ARG A 64 -7.60 8.87 7.61
N PRO A 65 -6.75 8.07 8.28
CA PRO A 65 -5.36 7.91 7.87
C PRO A 65 -5.27 7.31 6.47
N GLY A 66 -4.50 7.94 5.57
CA GLY A 66 -4.30 7.52 4.18
C GLY A 66 -2.83 7.31 3.84
N GLY A 67 -2.56 6.77 2.66
CA GLY A 67 -1.21 6.42 2.22
C GLY A 67 -0.51 5.46 3.16
N ALA A 68 0.73 5.73 3.53
CA ALA A 68 1.50 4.89 4.45
C ALA A 68 0.80 4.66 5.80
N ALA A 69 -0.02 5.62 6.26
CA ALA A 69 -0.81 5.44 7.48
C ALA A 69 -1.94 4.41 7.31
N ASN A 70 -2.55 4.28 6.12
CA ASN A 70 -3.53 3.22 5.85
C ASN A 70 -2.88 1.83 5.79
N VAL A 71 -1.68 1.72 5.20
CA VAL A 71 -0.88 0.48 5.24
C VAL A 71 -0.59 0.08 6.69
N ALA A 72 -0.19 1.04 7.51
CA ALA A 72 0.06 0.81 8.94
C ALA A 72 -1.18 0.32 9.69
N LEU A 73 -2.37 0.87 9.39
CA LEU A 73 -3.64 0.38 9.95
C LEU A 73 -3.95 -1.07 9.54
N ASN A 74 -3.67 -1.45 8.28
CA ASN A 74 -3.82 -2.83 7.82
C ASN A 74 -2.90 -3.78 8.60
N LEU A 75 -1.63 -3.41 8.79
CA LEU A 75 -0.68 -4.20 9.58
C LEU A 75 -1.11 -4.33 11.05
N ARG A 76 -1.60 -3.24 11.66
CA ARG A 76 -2.15 -3.27 13.02
C ARG A 76 -3.37 -4.20 13.12
N ALA A 77 -4.29 -4.10 12.15
CA ALA A 77 -5.45 -4.98 12.08
C ALA A 77 -5.05 -6.46 11.96
N LEU A 78 -3.97 -6.78 11.24
CA LEU A 78 -3.39 -8.13 11.17
C LEU A 78 -2.69 -8.56 12.46
N GLY A 79 -2.50 -7.65 13.42
CA GLY A 79 -1.93 -7.93 14.73
C GLY A 79 -0.46 -7.54 14.89
N CYS A 80 0.20 -7.00 13.88
CA CYS A 80 1.60 -6.60 13.95
C CYS A 80 1.81 -5.42 14.90
N ASP A 81 2.99 -5.33 15.52
CA ASP A 81 3.51 -4.08 16.03
C ASP A 81 4.01 -3.22 14.86
N VAL A 82 3.71 -1.91 14.88
CA VAL A 82 4.03 -1.01 13.79
C VAL A 82 4.75 0.23 14.29
N SER A 83 5.88 0.52 13.69
CA SER A 83 6.56 1.81 13.76
C SER A 83 6.36 2.56 12.45
N LEU A 84 6.13 3.89 12.51
CA LEU A 84 5.95 4.72 11.33
C LEU A 84 7.08 5.73 11.20
N ALA A 85 7.57 5.87 9.97
CA ALA A 85 8.41 6.97 9.54
C ALA A 85 7.79 7.64 8.31
N GLY A 86 7.79 8.97 8.29
CA GLY A 86 7.15 9.73 7.22
C GLY A 86 7.14 11.21 7.56
N LEU A 87 6.39 11.99 6.79
CA LEU A 87 6.34 13.43 6.93
C LEU A 87 4.91 13.92 7.09
N VAL A 88 4.71 14.86 8.02
CA VAL A 88 3.47 15.66 8.15
C VAL A 88 3.83 17.14 8.32
N GLY A 89 2.88 18.03 8.10
CA GLY A 89 3.03 19.46 8.38
C GLY A 89 2.88 19.78 9.88
N GLU A 90 3.42 20.93 10.31
CA GLU A 90 3.14 21.51 11.62
C GLU A 90 1.76 22.19 11.65
N ASP A 91 0.72 21.43 11.32
CA ASP A 91 -0.67 21.88 11.20
C ASP A 91 -1.64 21.00 11.99
N ASP A 92 -2.94 21.35 11.98
CA ASP A 92 -3.96 20.60 12.69
C ASP A 92 -4.17 19.18 12.14
N HIS A 93 -3.98 18.97 10.83
CA HIS A 93 -4.11 17.67 10.20
C HIS A 93 -2.96 16.74 10.62
N GLY A 94 -1.72 17.25 10.64
CA GLY A 94 -0.54 16.49 11.09
C GLY A 94 -0.64 16.11 12.57
N ARG A 95 -0.99 17.07 13.44
CA ARG A 95 -1.19 16.80 14.87
C ARG A 95 -2.28 15.76 15.12
N HIS A 96 -3.40 15.88 14.41
CA HIS A 96 -4.52 14.94 14.53
C HIS A 96 -4.12 13.55 14.05
N LEU A 97 -3.43 13.43 12.90
CA LEU A 97 -2.99 12.15 12.34
C LEU A 97 -2.02 11.45 13.30
N ILE A 98 -0.99 12.14 13.81
CA ILE A 98 -0.04 11.57 14.78
C ILE A 98 -0.77 11.08 16.03
N ALA A 99 -1.69 11.89 16.58
CA ALA A 99 -2.45 11.51 17.76
C ALA A 99 -3.33 10.26 17.51
N GLN A 100 -3.99 10.19 16.36
CA GLN A 100 -4.83 9.05 15.98
C GLN A 100 -3.98 7.78 15.85
N LEU A 101 -2.84 7.84 15.16
CA LEU A 101 -1.92 6.70 15.01
C LEU A 101 -1.37 6.22 16.37
N GLY A 102 -1.06 7.16 17.26
CA GLY A 102 -0.64 6.84 18.63
C GLY A 102 -1.74 6.17 19.45
N MET A 103 -3.02 6.58 19.29
CA MET A 103 -4.17 5.91 19.94
C MET A 103 -4.38 4.47 19.43
N GLU A 104 -4.03 4.20 18.17
CA GLU A 104 -4.01 2.84 17.61
C GLU A 104 -2.81 1.99 18.10
N GLY A 105 -1.98 2.55 18.99
CA GLY A 105 -0.83 1.85 19.58
C GLY A 105 0.38 1.75 18.64
N MET A 106 0.51 2.64 17.68
CA MET A 106 1.66 2.69 16.78
C MET A 106 2.78 3.57 17.33
N ASP A 107 4.03 3.20 17.07
CA ASP A 107 5.18 4.04 17.35
C ASP A 107 5.34 5.10 16.26
N THR A 108 5.17 6.37 16.64
CA THR A 108 5.19 7.52 15.73
C THR A 108 6.49 8.34 15.81
N ARG A 109 7.53 7.85 16.50
CA ARG A 109 8.82 8.57 16.69
C ARG A 109 9.53 8.89 15.37
N GLY A 110 9.35 8.07 14.34
CA GLY A 110 9.92 8.28 13.01
C GLY A 110 9.19 9.32 12.16
N ILE A 111 8.07 9.89 12.65
CA ILE A 111 7.31 10.88 11.89
C ILE A 111 7.95 12.26 12.05
N LEU A 112 8.46 12.81 10.95
CA LEU A 112 9.01 14.15 10.88
C LEU A 112 7.88 15.18 10.73
N THR A 113 7.92 16.23 11.54
CA THR A 113 7.07 17.41 11.37
C THR A 113 7.82 18.50 10.62
N SER A 114 7.23 19.06 9.57
CA SER A 114 7.78 20.14 8.75
C SER A 114 6.99 21.43 8.98
N ASP A 115 7.72 22.55 9.12
CA ASP A 115 7.17 23.91 9.20
C ASP A 115 7.08 24.58 7.82
N THR A 116 7.61 23.94 6.78
CA THR A 116 7.71 24.49 5.42
C THR A 116 6.70 23.92 4.43
N ARG A 117 6.03 22.83 4.78
CA ARG A 117 5.03 22.19 3.93
C ARG A 117 3.83 21.69 4.75
N PRO A 118 2.61 21.72 4.18
CA PRO A 118 1.42 21.21 4.84
C PRO A 118 1.41 19.69 4.90
N THR A 119 0.61 19.16 5.82
CA THR A 119 0.19 17.75 5.75
C THR A 119 -0.58 17.49 4.46
N THR A 120 -0.27 16.41 3.77
CA THR A 120 -1.02 15.99 2.58
C THR A 120 -2.47 15.64 2.97
N VAL A 121 -3.45 16.33 2.38
CA VAL A 121 -4.88 16.10 2.63
C VAL A 121 -5.61 15.93 1.31
N LYS A 122 -6.40 14.85 1.19
CA LYS A 122 -7.27 14.59 0.04
C LYS A 122 -8.73 14.68 0.47
N THR A 123 -9.34 15.85 0.25
CA THR A 123 -10.73 16.11 0.63
C THR A 123 -11.69 15.69 -0.48
N ARG A 124 -12.51 14.69 -0.20
CA ARG A 124 -13.59 14.21 -1.09
C ARG A 124 -14.89 14.82 -0.68
N ILE A 125 -15.49 15.61 -1.58
CA ILE A 125 -16.79 16.25 -1.38
C ILE A 125 -17.87 15.35 -1.94
N MET A 126 -18.81 14.92 -1.10
CA MET A 126 -19.80 13.91 -1.44
C MET A 126 -21.22 14.34 -1.14
N SER A 127 -22.15 14.00 -2.03
CA SER A 127 -23.59 14.18 -1.82
C SER A 127 -24.37 12.97 -2.32
N GLY A 128 -25.26 12.41 -1.50
CA GLY A 128 -26.06 11.26 -1.88
C GLY A 128 -25.26 10.03 -2.29
N GLY A 129 -24.08 9.81 -1.71
CA GLY A 129 -23.18 8.72 -2.05
C GLY A 129 -22.31 8.95 -3.29
N GLN A 130 -22.45 10.09 -3.97
CA GLN A 130 -21.67 10.41 -5.18
C GLN A 130 -20.54 11.40 -4.87
N HIS A 131 -19.38 11.19 -5.49
CA HIS A 131 -18.29 12.15 -5.50
C HIS A 131 -18.64 13.35 -6.39
N LEU A 132 -18.60 14.55 -5.81
CA LEU A 132 -18.82 15.81 -6.55
C LEU A 132 -17.49 16.43 -6.99
N MET A 133 -16.49 16.40 -6.09
CA MET A 133 -15.17 17.00 -6.29
C MET A 133 -14.17 16.41 -5.33
N ARG A 134 -12.89 16.44 -5.71
CA ARG A 134 -11.76 16.22 -4.80
C ARG A 134 -10.89 17.47 -4.75
N VAL A 135 -10.51 17.88 -3.56
CA VAL A 135 -9.55 18.96 -3.30
C VAL A 135 -8.32 18.34 -2.67
N ASP A 136 -7.15 18.52 -3.30
CA ASP A 136 -5.88 18.00 -2.82
C ASP A 136 -5.02 19.16 -2.31
N GLU A 137 -4.64 19.12 -1.04
CA GLU A 137 -3.68 20.03 -0.39
C GLU A 137 -2.39 19.24 -0.20
N GLU A 138 -1.41 19.45 -1.07
CA GLU A 138 -0.21 18.63 -1.10
C GLU A 138 1.00 19.37 -1.69
N VAL A 139 2.19 18.93 -1.30
CA VAL A 139 3.47 19.31 -1.91
C VAL A 139 4.18 18.01 -2.32
N ASP A 140 4.55 17.91 -3.59
CA ASP A 140 5.18 16.73 -4.17
C ASP A 140 6.69 16.86 -4.39
N ALA A 141 7.29 18.00 -4.03
CA ALA A 141 8.74 18.18 -4.08
C ALA A 141 9.45 17.28 -3.08
N ASP A 142 10.56 16.70 -3.49
CA ASP A 142 11.40 15.88 -2.61
C ASP A 142 11.91 16.67 -1.40
N LEU A 143 12.14 15.96 -0.28
CA LEU A 143 12.78 16.51 0.90
C LEU A 143 14.16 17.07 0.57
N GLY A 144 14.45 18.25 1.09
CA GLY A 144 15.80 18.82 1.06
C GLY A 144 16.80 17.99 1.88
N ALA A 145 18.10 18.23 1.67
CA ALA A 145 19.14 17.44 2.32
C ALA A 145 19.04 17.40 3.86
N ALA A 146 18.68 18.52 4.49
CA ALA A 146 18.53 18.61 5.94
C ALA A 146 17.34 17.80 6.46
N GLU A 147 16.18 17.86 5.77
CA GLU A 147 15.00 17.09 6.14
C GLU A 147 15.20 15.60 5.86
N SER A 148 15.86 15.24 4.74
CA SER A 148 16.22 13.86 4.44
C SER A 148 17.13 13.26 5.52
N ALA A 149 18.12 14.02 5.99
CA ALA A 149 19.01 13.59 7.09
C ALA A 149 18.24 13.39 8.41
N ARG A 150 17.29 14.28 8.75
CA ARG A 150 16.43 14.14 9.92
C ARG A 150 15.49 12.92 9.80
N MET A 151 14.96 12.67 8.61
CA MET A 151 14.12 11.49 8.33
C MET A 151 14.91 10.20 8.55
N LEU A 152 16.13 10.11 8.00
CA LEU A 152 17.02 8.95 8.19
C LEU A 152 17.38 8.74 9.64
N GLU A 153 17.61 9.81 10.40
CA GLU A 153 17.87 9.71 11.84
C GLU A 153 16.66 9.14 12.60
N GLY A 154 15.44 9.60 12.28
CA GLY A 154 14.21 9.04 12.85
C GLY A 154 14.02 7.56 12.50
N ILE A 155 14.34 7.16 11.27
CA ILE A 155 14.32 5.76 10.83
C ILE A 155 15.31 4.93 11.65
N ARG A 156 16.56 5.39 11.83
CA ARG A 156 17.57 4.70 12.65
C ARG A 156 17.10 4.52 14.08
N GLN A 157 16.51 5.54 14.69
CA GLN A 157 15.95 5.45 16.03
C GLN A 157 14.87 4.37 16.15
N CYS A 158 14.03 4.21 15.13
CA CYS A 158 13.05 3.11 15.09
C CYS A 158 13.74 1.73 14.96
N LEU A 159 14.77 1.64 14.10
CA LEU A 159 15.51 0.39 13.86
C LEU A 159 16.37 -0.04 15.06
N ASP A 160 16.89 0.92 15.83
CA ASP A 160 17.77 0.67 16.99
C ASP A 160 16.97 0.40 18.27
N ALA A 161 15.72 0.87 18.33
CA ALA A 161 14.90 0.73 19.54
C ALA A 161 14.48 -0.73 19.80
N GLU A 162 14.10 -1.45 18.75
CA GLU A 162 13.59 -2.82 18.86
C GLU A 162 13.84 -3.58 17.54
N THR A 163 13.78 -4.93 17.60
CA THR A 163 13.94 -5.77 16.42
C THR A 163 12.82 -5.51 15.39
N VAL A 164 13.19 -5.09 14.19
CA VAL A 164 12.29 -4.91 13.04
C VAL A 164 12.41 -6.12 12.13
N HIS A 165 11.29 -6.74 11.76
CA HIS A 165 11.23 -7.98 10.98
C HIS A 165 11.09 -7.71 9.47
N ALA A 166 10.52 -6.55 9.09
CA ALA A 166 10.50 -6.07 7.71
C ALA A 166 10.31 -4.55 7.69
N ILE A 167 10.79 -3.92 6.59
CA ILE A 167 10.49 -2.52 6.28
C ILE A 167 9.52 -2.53 5.10
N LEU A 168 8.40 -1.79 5.22
CA LEU A 168 7.47 -1.57 4.13
C LEU A 168 7.55 -0.11 3.70
N ILE A 169 7.90 0.10 2.42
CA ILE A 169 7.96 1.43 1.80
C ILE A 169 6.68 1.64 0.99
N GLU A 170 5.97 2.72 1.31
CA GLU A 170 4.73 3.13 0.65
C GLU A 170 4.93 4.48 -0.02
N ASP A 171 5.14 4.47 -1.34
CA ASP A 171 5.43 5.65 -2.14
C ASP A 171 4.15 6.19 -2.80
N TYR A 172 3.90 7.49 -2.63
CA TYR A 172 2.81 8.23 -3.28
C TYR A 172 3.30 9.46 -4.03
N ASP A 173 4.63 9.58 -4.26
CA ASP A 173 5.25 10.76 -4.89
C ASP A 173 4.89 12.08 -4.18
N LYS A 174 4.84 12.07 -2.82
CA LYS A 174 4.59 13.29 -2.02
C LYS A 174 5.85 13.79 -1.31
N GLY A 175 7.01 13.30 -1.74
CA GLY A 175 8.32 13.84 -1.44
C GLY A 175 8.96 13.37 -0.14
N ALA A 176 8.30 12.57 0.72
CA ALA A 176 8.93 11.98 1.89
C ALA A 176 10.04 11.00 1.48
N LEU A 177 9.86 10.31 0.37
CA LEU A 177 10.78 9.34 -0.20
C LEU A 177 11.72 9.99 -1.24
N SER A 178 12.54 10.97 -0.77
CA SER A 178 13.60 11.53 -1.61
C SER A 178 14.65 10.46 -1.97
N PRO A 179 15.44 10.64 -3.05
CA PRO A 179 16.52 9.70 -3.40
C PRO A 179 17.44 9.39 -2.22
N ALA A 180 17.81 10.40 -1.44
CA ALA A 180 18.68 10.23 -0.27
C ALA A 180 18.03 9.38 0.83
N VAL A 181 16.71 9.50 1.04
CA VAL A 181 15.96 8.68 2.00
C VAL A 181 15.85 7.24 1.51
N ILE A 182 15.52 7.03 0.24
CA ILE A 182 15.42 5.68 -0.35
C ILE A 182 16.76 4.95 -0.26
N GLU A 183 17.84 5.56 -0.74
CA GLU A 183 19.18 4.98 -0.70
C GLU A 183 19.64 4.71 0.73
N GLY A 184 19.38 5.65 1.64
CA GLY A 184 19.76 5.52 3.05
C GLY A 184 19.02 4.37 3.74
N VAL A 185 17.71 4.25 3.57
CA VAL A 185 16.94 3.16 4.21
C VAL A 185 17.29 1.79 3.63
N LEU A 186 17.54 1.70 2.32
CA LEU A 186 17.97 0.42 1.70
C LEU A 186 19.36 0.00 2.22
N ALA A 187 20.27 0.94 2.44
CA ALA A 187 21.57 0.66 3.06
C ALA A 187 21.43 0.15 4.50
N GLU A 188 20.63 0.85 5.33
CA GLU A 188 20.35 0.46 6.71
C GLU A 188 19.70 -0.93 6.81
N ALA A 189 18.75 -1.22 5.91
CA ALA A 189 18.10 -2.52 5.81
C ALA A 189 19.09 -3.62 5.43
N GLY A 190 19.96 -3.35 4.45
CA GLY A 190 21.01 -4.28 4.00
C GLY A 190 22.02 -4.63 5.10
N GLU A 191 22.50 -3.63 5.86
CA GLU A 191 23.42 -3.84 6.99
C GLU A 191 22.81 -4.70 8.10
N ARG A 192 21.49 -4.60 8.30
CA ARG A 192 20.75 -5.33 9.33
C ARG A 192 20.11 -6.64 8.83
N ASN A 193 20.22 -6.93 7.54
CA ASN A 193 19.54 -8.05 6.88
C ASN A 193 18.02 -8.03 7.08
N ILE A 194 17.41 -6.85 7.03
CA ILE A 194 15.96 -6.66 7.16
C ILE A 194 15.35 -6.67 5.74
N PRO A 195 14.38 -7.54 5.43
CA PRO A 195 13.72 -7.54 4.12
C PRO A 195 12.91 -6.26 3.93
N VAL A 196 12.97 -5.71 2.70
CA VAL A 196 12.23 -4.51 2.31
C VAL A 196 11.16 -4.88 1.29
N THR A 197 9.92 -4.46 1.52
CA THR A 197 8.82 -4.53 0.57
C THR A 197 8.43 -3.13 0.12
N VAL A 198 8.06 -2.96 -1.15
CA VAL A 198 7.81 -1.63 -1.73
C VAL A 198 6.53 -1.62 -2.56
N ASP A 199 5.66 -0.65 -2.28
CA ASP A 199 4.62 -0.18 -3.20
C ASP A 199 5.11 1.10 -3.88
N PRO A 200 5.58 1.04 -5.13
CA PRO A 200 6.30 2.14 -5.75
C PRO A 200 5.37 3.12 -6.47
N LYS A 201 5.87 4.36 -6.67
CA LYS A 201 5.41 5.27 -7.72
C LYS A 201 6.50 5.48 -8.77
N PHE A 202 6.15 6.18 -9.84
CA PHE A 202 7.02 6.22 -11.04
C PHE A 202 8.23 7.14 -10.91
N ARG A 203 8.25 8.16 -10.04
CA ARG A 203 9.30 9.18 -9.97
C ARG A 203 10.66 8.60 -9.62
N HIS A 204 10.72 7.77 -8.58
CA HIS A 204 11.93 7.14 -8.07
C HIS A 204 11.94 5.61 -8.27
N PHE A 205 11.18 5.15 -9.25
CA PHE A 205 10.94 3.74 -9.52
C PHE A 205 12.21 2.89 -9.66
N ASP A 206 13.27 3.46 -10.23
CA ASP A 206 14.56 2.80 -10.50
C ASP A 206 15.52 2.78 -9.30
N LEU A 207 15.17 3.41 -8.18
CA LEU A 207 16.00 3.44 -6.98
C LEU A 207 15.77 2.21 -6.06
N TYR A 208 14.61 1.56 -6.12
CA TYR A 208 14.25 0.44 -5.25
C TYR A 208 14.92 -0.87 -5.65
N ARG A 209 16.26 -0.93 -5.55
CA ARG A 209 17.07 -2.07 -5.99
C ARG A 209 17.29 -3.09 -4.88
N GLY A 210 17.23 -4.38 -5.23
CA GLY A 210 17.53 -5.49 -4.32
C GLY A 210 16.54 -5.68 -3.19
N VAL A 211 15.31 -5.17 -3.35
CA VAL A 211 14.23 -5.32 -2.35
C VAL A 211 13.66 -6.74 -2.37
N ALA A 212 13.15 -7.21 -1.24
CA ALA A 212 12.58 -8.55 -1.11
C ALA A 212 11.26 -8.71 -1.90
N LEU A 213 10.44 -7.64 -1.95
CA LEU A 213 9.20 -7.61 -2.74
C LEU A 213 8.99 -6.23 -3.35
N PHE A 214 8.77 -6.19 -4.66
CA PHE A 214 8.42 -4.99 -5.41
C PHE A 214 7.01 -5.15 -5.97
N LYS A 215 6.06 -4.27 -5.57
CA LYS A 215 4.63 -4.43 -5.91
C LYS A 215 4.09 -3.29 -6.77
N PRO A 216 4.42 -3.18 -8.04
CA PRO A 216 3.78 -2.22 -8.92
C PRO A 216 2.36 -2.66 -9.30
N ASN A 217 1.50 -1.72 -9.66
CA ASN A 217 0.32 -1.99 -10.45
C ASN A 217 0.65 -1.88 -11.96
N LEU A 218 -0.32 -2.24 -12.82
CA LEU A 218 -0.10 -2.23 -14.27
C LEU A 218 0.24 -0.83 -14.81
N LYS A 219 -0.34 0.22 -14.22
CA LYS A 219 -0.05 1.62 -14.63
C LYS A 219 1.36 2.00 -14.22
N GLU A 220 1.75 1.71 -12.99
CA GLU A 220 3.10 1.98 -12.46
C GLU A 220 4.17 1.22 -13.24
N LEU A 221 3.92 -0.05 -13.58
CA LEU A 221 4.80 -0.83 -14.45
C LEU A 221 4.99 -0.16 -15.83
N LYS A 222 3.87 0.30 -16.44
CA LYS A 222 3.93 0.99 -17.73
C LYS A 222 4.71 2.30 -17.67
N GLU A 223 4.37 3.15 -16.71
CA GLU A 223 4.95 4.48 -16.55
C GLU A 223 6.42 4.39 -16.11
N GLY A 224 6.73 3.57 -15.11
CA GLY A 224 8.08 3.39 -14.58
C GLY A 224 9.07 2.82 -15.59
N LEU A 225 8.62 2.02 -16.54
CA LEU A 225 9.47 1.41 -17.58
C LEU A 225 9.26 2.02 -18.97
N GLY A 226 8.40 3.03 -19.14
CA GLY A 226 8.09 3.63 -20.43
C GLY A 226 7.43 2.66 -21.43
N LEU A 227 6.71 1.65 -20.95
CA LEU A 227 6.09 0.63 -21.79
C LEU A 227 4.82 1.16 -22.45
N GLN A 228 4.60 0.76 -23.70
CA GLN A 228 3.42 1.14 -24.47
C GLN A 228 2.81 -0.08 -25.17
N TRP A 229 1.48 -0.13 -25.22
CA TRP A 229 0.68 -1.01 -26.05
C TRP A 229 -0.70 -0.41 -26.27
N GLU A 230 -1.33 -0.76 -27.40
CA GLU A 230 -2.64 -0.26 -27.75
C GLU A 230 -3.73 -0.81 -26.82
N PRO A 231 -4.69 0.03 -26.37
CA PRO A 231 -5.84 -0.41 -25.61
C PRO A 231 -6.61 -1.53 -26.36
N GLY A 232 -6.96 -2.61 -25.66
CA GLY A 232 -7.73 -3.73 -26.23
C GLY A 232 -6.88 -4.81 -26.92
N ASP A 233 -5.60 -4.57 -27.21
CA ASP A 233 -4.72 -5.62 -27.72
C ASP A 233 -4.22 -6.50 -26.56
N ARG A 234 -4.95 -7.59 -26.29
CA ARG A 234 -4.62 -8.54 -25.23
C ARG A 234 -3.26 -9.20 -25.42
N LYS A 235 -2.86 -9.46 -26.68
CA LYS A 235 -1.58 -10.11 -26.97
C LYS A 235 -0.41 -9.14 -26.72
N ALA A 236 -0.51 -7.92 -27.21
CA ALA A 236 0.50 -6.88 -26.95
C ALA A 236 0.58 -6.56 -25.43
N ARG A 237 -0.56 -6.49 -24.73
CA ARG A 237 -0.59 -6.34 -23.27
C ARG A 237 0.16 -7.46 -22.54
N ALA A 238 -0.14 -8.72 -22.89
CA ALA A 238 0.52 -9.87 -22.26
C ALA A 238 2.04 -9.88 -22.52
N GLN A 239 2.46 -9.59 -23.76
CA GLN A 239 3.88 -9.48 -24.12
C GLN A 239 4.55 -8.29 -23.41
N GLY A 240 3.87 -7.14 -23.34
CA GLY A 240 4.37 -5.95 -22.64
C GLY A 240 4.58 -6.21 -21.14
N ILE A 241 3.65 -6.90 -20.48
CA ILE A 241 3.78 -7.32 -19.07
C ILE A 241 5.00 -8.25 -18.90
N ALA A 242 5.13 -9.30 -19.75
CA ALA A 242 6.26 -10.23 -19.68
C ALA A 242 7.60 -9.50 -19.86
N ASN A 243 7.69 -8.60 -20.83
CA ASN A 243 8.89 -7.79 -21.07
C ASN A 243 9.21 -6.89 -19.88
N GLY A 244 8.17 -6.23 -19.30
CA GLY A 244 8.32 -5.37 -18.13
C GLY A 244 8.84 -6.13 -16.91
N LEU A 245 8.28 -7.29 -16.62
CA LEU A 245 8.76 -8.15 -15.52
C LEU A 245 10.21 -8.58 -15.71
N ASN A 246 10.60 -8.98 -16.93
CA ASN A 246 12.00 -9.32 -17.26
C ASN A 246 12.94 -8.11 -17.09
N GLN A 247 12.48 -6.92 -17.49
CA GLN A 247 13.25 -5.69 -17.32
C GLN A 247 13.45 -5.36 -15.85
N LEU A 248 12.40 -5.48 -15.00
CA LEU A 248 12.49 -5.25 -13.56
C LEU A 248 13.47 -6.25 -12.90
N GLU A 249 13.37 -7.55 -13.21
CA GLU A 249 14.32 -8.56 -12.69
C GLU A 249 15.78 -8.21 -13.03
N THR A 250 16.02 -7.63 -14.21
CA THR A 250 17.37 -7.27 -14.66
C THR A 250 17.89 -5.99 -14.04
N THR A 251 17.03 -4.96 -13.94
CA THR A 251 17.43 -3.58 -13.54
C THR A 251 17.36 -3.36 -12.04
N LEU A 252 16.29 -3.77 -11.38
CA LEU A 252 16.09 -3.58 -9.95
C LEU A 252 16.53 -4.80 -9.12
N ARG A 253 16.51 -5.98 -9.71
CA ARG A 253 16.89 -7.26 -9.07
C ARG A 253 16.15 -7.51 -7.75
N PRO A 254 14.83 -7.34 -7.69
CA PRO A 254 14.09 -7.72 -6.50
C PRO A 254 14.04 -9.25 -6.36
N ASP A 255 13.87 -9.75 -5.14
CA ASP A 255 13.70 -11.21 -4.94
C ASP A 255 12.37 -11.68 -5.55
N ALA A 256 11.30 -10.87 -5.42
CA ALA A 256 10.01 -11.12 -6.04
C ALA A 256 9.34 -9.84 -6.56
N ILE A 257 8.50 -9.97 -7.61
CA ILE A 257 7.68 -8.90 -8.17
C ILE A 257 6.23 -9.31 -8.09
N LEU A 258 5.42 -8.57 -7.33
CA LEU A 258 3.97 -8.77 -7.21
C LEU A 258 3.24 -7.72 -8.05
N LEU A 259 2.88 -8.05 -9.29
CA LEU A 259 2.15 -7.15 -10.18
C LEU A 259 0.65 -7.25 -9.95
N THR A 260 0.00 -6.15 -9.54
CA THR A 260 -1.45 -6.07 -9.41
C THR A 260 -2.10 -5.66 -10.74
N LEU A 261 -3.18 -6.35 -11.13
CA LEU A 261 -3.83 -6.26 -12.43
C LEU A 261 -5.32 -5.92 -12.34
N SER A 262 -5.77 -5.33 -11.23
CA SER A 262 -7.17 -4.99 -10.95
C SER A 262 -8.10 -6.22 -11.09
N GLU A 263 -9.07 -6.18 -12.01
CA GLU A 263 -10.02 -7.27 -12.28
C GLU A 263 -9.37 -8.57 -12.77
N ASP A 264 -8.14 -8.53 -13.26
CA ASP A 264 -7.39 -9.72 -13.68
C ASP A 264 -6.60 -10.36 -12.51
N GLY A 265 -6.69 -9.80 -11.29
CA GLY A 265 -6.03 -10.33 -10.10
C GLY A 265 -4.57 -9.90 -9.96
N VAL A 266 -3.66 -10.84 -9.67
CA VAL A 266 -2.24 -10.56 -9.46
C VAL A 266 -1.34 -11.57 -10.17
N ARG A 267 -0.13 -11.11 -10.52
CA ARG A 267 0.97 -12.00 -10.96
C ARG A 267 2.14 -11.86 -10.01
N ILE A 268 2.76 -13.00 -9.67
CA ILE A 268 3.98 -13.03 -8.89
C ILE A 268 5.11 -13.62 -9.72
N ARG A 269 6.21 -12.88 -9.83
CA ARG A 269 7.43 -13.34 -10.46
C ARG A 269 8.50 -13.52 -9.39
N HIS A 270 9.07 -14.73 -9.30
CA HIS A 270 10.15 -15.06 -8.39
C HIS A 270 11.10 -16.07 -9.03
N LYS A 271 12.40 -15.78 -9.07
CA LYS A 271 13.45 -16.65 -9.67
C LYS A 271 13.09 -17.18 -11.07
N GLY A 272 12.54 -16.31 -11.92
CA GLY A 272 12.13 -16.65 -13.28
C GLY A 272 10.81 -17.43 -13.40
N GLN A 273 10.19 -17.86 -12.29
CA GLN A 273 8.84 -18.42 -12.28
C GLN A 273 7.79 -17.28 -12.24
N ASP A 274 6.68 -17.50 -12.91
CA ASP A 274 5.62 -16.50 -13.09
C ASP A 274 4.27 -17.17 -12.88
N ASP A 275 3.67 -16.93 -11.70
CA ASP A 275 2.36 -17.45 -11.34
C ASP A 275 1.31 -16.36 -11.46
N HIS A 276 0.11 -16.71 -11.93
CA HIS A 276 -1.03 -15.82 -12.05
C HIS A 276 -2.18 -16.29 -11.16
N HIS A 277 -2.60 -15.43 -10.25
CA HIS A 277 -3.77 -15.65 -9.39
C HIS A 277 -4.89 -14.71 -9.85
N PRO A 278 -5.95 -15.23 -10.51
CA PRO A 278 -7.06 -14.39 -10.98
C PRO A 278 -7.83 -13.78 -9.81
N ALA A 279 -8.46 -12.65 -10.05
CA ALA A 279 -9.36 -12.04 -9.07
C ALA A 279 -10.56 -12.96 -8.82
N HIS A 280 -10.99 -13.04 -7.56
CA HIS A 280 -12.22 -13.74 -7.21
C HIS A 280 -13.43 -12.86 -7.57
N PRO A 281 -14.48 -13.42 -8.19
CA PRO A 281 -15.71 -12.66 -8.47
C PRO A 281 -16.32 -12.12 -7.18
N ARG A 282 -16.50 -10.77 -7.10
CA ARG A 282 -17.02 -10.06 -5.93
C ARG A 282 -17.87 -8.88 -6.38
N GLU A 283 -18.73 -8.42 -5.48
CA GLU A 283 -19.40 -7.14 -5.65
C GLU A 283 -18.44 -6.00 -5.18
N ILE A 284 -17.98 -5.21 -6.14
CA ILE A 284 -17.02 -4.14 -5.87
C ILE A 284 -17.78 -2.86 -5.56
N LEU A 285 -17.63 -2.35 -4.34
CA LEU A 285 -18.20 -1.08 -3.90
C LEU A 285 -17.18 0.05 -4.00
N ASP A 286 -15.94 -0.18 -3.59
CA ASP A 286 -14.86 0.80 -3.63
C ASP A 286 -13.50 0.08 -3.76
N VAL A 287 -12.62 0.60 -4.62
CA VAL A 287 -11.28 0.02 -4.81
C VAL A 287 -10.19 0.76 -4.02
N SER A 288 -10.58 1.80 -3.27
CA SER A 288 -9.64 2.62 -2.50
C SER A 288 -8.98 1.82 -1.38
N GLY A 289 -7.64 1.85 -1.31
CA GLY A 289 -6.87 1.15 -0.29
C GLY A 289 -6.66 -0.36 -0.55
N ALA A 290 -7.17 -0.91 -1.68
CA ALA A 290 -6.93 -2.32 -2.02
C ALA A 290 -5.43 -2.62 -2.20
N GLY A 291 -4.68 -1.73 -2.85
CA GLY A 291 -3.23 -1.82 -3.02
C GLY A 291 -2.50 -1.88 -1.68
N ASP A 292 -2.88 -1.00 -0.76
CA ASP A 292 -2.32 -0.89 0.60
C ASP A 292 -2.56 -2.19 1.39
N THR A 293 -3.76 -2.77 1.26
CA THR A 293 -4.08 -4.07 1.89
C THR A 293 -3.26 -5.21 1.28
N VAL A 294 -3.12 -5.23 -0.06
CA VAL A 294 -2.32 -6.24 -0.77
C VAL A 294 -0.88 -6.22 -0.28
N ILE A 295 -0.24 -5.05 -0.22
CA ILE A 295 1.16 -4.96 0.23
C ILE A 295 1.31 -5.28 1.71
N ALA A 296 0.36 -4.87 2.57
CA ALA A 296 0.41 -5.17 4.00
C ALA A 296 0.36 -6.69 4.26
N VAL A 297 -0.61 -7.41 3.65
CA VAL A 297 -0.72 -8.87 3.79
C VAL A 297 0.51 -9.57 3.19
N ALA A 298 0.97 -9.14 2.01
CA ALA A 298 2.17 -9.70 1.38
C ALA A 298 3.41 -9.54 2.25
N THR A 299 3.58 -8.36 2.92
CA THR A 299 4.70 -8.11 3.83
C THR A 299 4.68 -9.02 5.04
N VAL A 300 3.52 -9.19 5.68
CA VAL A 300 3.36 -10.11 6.82
C VAL A 300 3.75 -11.53 6.43
N LEU A 301 3.21 -12.04 5.34
CA LEU A 301 3.45 -13.41 4.90
C LEU A 301 4.90 -13.61 4.42
N LEU A 302 5.51 -12.61 3.80
CA LEU A 302 6.94 -12.62 3.45
C LEU A 302 7.81 -12.71 4.70
N ALA A 303 7.54 -11.88 5.72
CA ALA A 303 8.29 -11.89 6.97
C ALA A 303 8.15 -13.22 7.74
N GLN A 304 7.05 -13.95 7.53
CA GLN A 304 6.81 -15.30 8.07
C GLN A 304 7.38 -16.42 7.19
N GLY A 305 8.04 -16.09 6.06
CA GLY A 305 8.67 -17.08 5.19
C GLY A 305 7.70 -17.89 4.32
N VAL A 306 6.47 -17.40 4.13
CA VAL A 306 5.49 -18.02 3.23
C VAL A 306 5.97 -17.90 1.77
N SER A 307 5.70 -18.90 0.96
CA SER A 307 6.16 -18.92 -0.43
C SER A 307 5.62 -17.73 -1.24
N PRO A 308 6.37 -17.20 -2.23
CA PRO A 308 5.92 -16.07 -3.05
C PRO A 308 4.58 -16.31 -3.74
N SER A 309 4.30 -17.51 -4.24
CA SER A 309 3.01 -17.83 -4.87
C SER A 309 1.86 -17.81 -3.88
N ASP A 310 2.06 -18.39 -2.69
CA ASP A 310 1.02 -18.45 -1.64
C ASP A 310 0.74 -17.09 -1.03
N LEU A 311 1.77 -16.26 -0.78
CA LEU A 311 1.58 -14.90 -0.31
C LEU A 311 0.83 -14.03 -1.34
N ALA A 312 1.11 -14.20 -2.62
CA ALA A 312 0.42 -13.46 -3.68
C ALA A 312 -1.07 -13.83 -3.76
N ALA A 313 -1.37 -15.12 -3.65
CA ALA A 313 -2.75 -15.61 -3.63
C ALA A 313 -3.54 -15.05 -2.43
N ALA A 314 -2.95 -15.07 -1.22
CA ALA A 314 -3.59 -14.54 -0.02
C ALA A 314 -3.75 -13.02 -0.07
N ALA A 315 -2.74 -12.29 -0.55
CA ALA A 315 -2.79 -10.84 -0.73
C ALA A 315 -3.88 -10.43 -1.75
N ASN A 316 -4.03 -11.19 -2.86
CA ASN A 316 -5.09 -10.98 -3.85
C ASN A 316 -6.50 -11.14 -3.23
N LEU A 317 -6.70 -12.16 -2.39
CA LEU A 317 -7.95 -12.35 -1.65
C LEU A 317 -8.24 -11.17 -0.73
N ALA A 318 -7.24 -10.74 0.03
CA ALA A 318 -7.38 -9.62 0.97
C ALA A 318 -7.73 -8.31 0.25
N GLY A 319 -7.07 -8.01 -0.88
CA GLY A 319 -7.41 -6.86 -1.72
C GLY A 319 -8.85 -6.91 -2.23
N GLY A 320 -9.33 -8.10 -2.63
CA GLY A 320 -10.73 -8.30 -3.02
C GLY A 320 -11.73 -8.06 -1.89
N LEU A 321 -11.43 -8.56 -0.68
CA LEU A 321 -12.31 -8.42 0.50
C LEU A 321 -12.54 -6.96 0.93
N VAL A 322 -11.51 -6.12 0.87
CA VAL A 322 -11.67 -4.70 1.24
C VAL A 322 -12.45 -3.91 0.19
N CYS A 323 -12.41 -4.34 -1.08
CA CYS A 323 -13.20 -3.73 -2.15
C CYS A 323 -14.72 -3.92 -2.00
N GLU A 324 -15.18 -4.87 -1.17
CA GLU A 324 -16.61 -5.06 -0.84
C GLU A 324 -17.14 -4.05 0.18
N LYS A 325 -16.29 -3.16 0.70
CA LYS A 325 -16.63 -2.17 1.73
C LYS A 325 -16.49 -0.76 1.17
N PRO A 326 -17.35 0.20 1.58
CA PRO A 326 -17.24 1.57 1.11
C PRO A 326 -16.10 2.31 1.81
N GLY A 327 -15.33 3.06 1.04
CA GLY A 327 -14.20 3.87 1.51
C GLY A 327 -12.98 3.04 1.92
N VAL A 328 -11.95 3.75 2.37
CA VAL A 328 -10.70 3.12 2.84
C VAL A 328 -10.94 2.50 4.22
N VAL A 329 -10.82 1.18 4.29
CA VAL A 329 -10.98 0.40 5.54
C VAL A 329 -9.88 -0.66 5.66
N PRO A 330 -9.33 -0.90 6.86
CA PRO A 330 -8.38 -1.98 7.07
C PRO A 330 -9.03 -3.36 6.86
N ILE A 331 -8.19 -4.33 6.47
CA ILE A 331 -8.61 -5.72 6.37
C ILE A 331 -9.08 -6.26 7.73
N HIS A 332 -10.14 -7.07 7.72
CA HIS A 332 -10.57 -7.80 8.89
C HIS A 332 -9.97 -9.22 8.87
N PRO A 333 -9.01 -9.56 9.74
CA PRO A 333 -8.26 -10.84 9.66
C PRO A 333 -9.14 -12.07 9.67
N ALA A 334 -10.21 -12.07 10.48
CA ALA A 334 -11.13 -13.20 10.55
C ALA A 334 -11.90 -13.44 9.24
N ASP A 335 -12.17 -12.39 8.46
CA ASP A 335 -12.80 -12.51 7.13
C ASP A 335 -11.81 -13.14 6.16
N LEU A 336 -10.55 -12.71 6.18
CA LEU A 336 -9.49 -13.28 5.34
C LEU A 336 -9.24 -14.76 5.67
N VAL A 337 -9.10 -15.10 6.94
CA VAL A 337 -8.90 -16.49 7.39
C VAL A 337 -10.06 -17.36 6.94
N ARG A 338 -11.30 -16.92 7.18
CA ARG A 338 -12.52 -17.64 6.77
C ARG A 338 -12.56 -17.89 5.26
N GLU A 339 -12.22 -16.88 4.46
CA GLU A 339 -12.18 -17.01 3.01
C GLU A 339 -11.14 -18.05 2.58
N ILE A 340 -9.93 -18.01 3.14
CA ILE A 340 -8.85 -18.97 2.88
C ILE A 340 -9.29 -20.41 3.22
N GLU A 341 -9.96 -20.60 4.36
CA GLU A 341 -10.44 -21.91 4.81
C GLU A 341 -11.50 -22.52 3.90
N HIS A 342 -12.37 -21.68 3.30
CA HIS A 342 -13.49 -22.12 2.46
C HIS A 342 -13.12 -22.40 1.00
N LEU A 343 -11.96 -21.90 0.54
CA LEU A 343 -11.53 -22.16 -0.84
C LEU A 343 -11.21 -23.66 -1.05
N PRO A 344 -11.56 -24.23 -2.22
CA PRO A 344 -11.26 -25.61 -2.53
C PRO A 344 -9.74 -25.83 -2.60
N LEU A 345 -9.28 -27.02 -2.18
CA LEU A 345 -7.88 -27.45 -2.28
C LEU A 345 -7.60 -28.15 -3.61
N HIS A 346 -6.37 -28.04 -4.09
CA HIS A 346 -5.85 -28.97 -5.07
C HIS A 346 -5.77 -30.38 -4.46
N ALA A 347 -6.26 -31.37 -5.18
CA ALA A 347 -6.14 -32.77 -4.81
C ALA A 347 -4.68 -33.25 -4.86
#